data_89ef98000814a7680e7600e310b32168
#
_entry.id   89ef98000814a7680e7600e310b32168
#
_cell.length_a   1.000
_cell.length_b   1.000
_cell.length_c   1.000
_cell.angle_alpha   90.00
_cell.angle_beta   90.00
_cell.angle_gamma   90.00
#
_symmetry.space_group_name_H-M   'P 1'
#
loop_
_entity.id
_entity.type
_entity.pdbx_description
1 polymer ?
#
loop_
_entity_poly.entity_id
_entity_poly.type
_entity_poly.pdbx_seq_one_letter_code
_entity_poly.pdbx_strand_id
1 'polypeptide(L)'
;FSPQISSEGSYHNDAVWPFVTSYYGMAAAKVGNRAGVMHALASNMRAATVFGSNMVNMVASDGSKKTALNSERQLWSVAGFEGLFKRALLGIEYTEDGIKLSPCVPSSMKGYRVIEGLKYRRMTLDVEVIGEGSIVKTCQLDGKDLVSAFVPSFLEGKRVVKITMTSDY
;
A
#
# COMPACT_ATOMS: atom_id res chain seq x y z
N PHE A 1 -10.22 -22.46 -6.38
CA PHE A 1 -9.66 -23.80 -6.61
C PHE A 1 -10.72 -24.72 -7.20
N SER A 2 -10.31 -25.74 -7.97
CA SER A 2 -11.25 -26.73 -8.46
C SER A 2 -11.77 -27.59 -7.28
N PRO A 3 -13.00 -28.17 -7.39
CA PRO A 3 -13.54 -29.07 -6.38
C PRO A 3 -12.67 -30.31 -6.11
N GLN A 4 -11.80 -30.69 -7.06
CA GLN A 4 -10.85 -31.79 -6.87
C GLN A 4 -9.69 -31.43 -5.94
N ILE A 5 -9.37 -30.13 -5.79
CA ILE A 5 -8.29 -29.65 -4.93
C ILE A 5 -8.82 -29.32 -3.54
N SER A 6 -10.03 -28.75 -3.48
CA SER A 6 -10.71 -28.42 -2.24
C SER A 6 -12.20 -28.57 -2.44
N SER A 7 -12.78 -29.58 -1.81
CA SER A 7 -14.23 -29.84 -1.82
C SER A 7 -14.98 -28.93 -0.85
N GLU A 8 -14.28 -28.36 0.14
CA GLU A 8 -14.87 -27.44 1.09
C GLU A 8 -14.82 -26.02 0.57
N GLY A 9 -15.97 -25.40 0.38
CA GLY A 9 -16.09 -23.97 0.12
C GLY A 9 -15.61 -23.15 1.30
N SER A 10 -15.50 -21.85 1.11
CA SER A 10 -15.32 -20.84 2.15
C SER A 10 -13.98 -20.78 2.88
N TYR A 11 -12.89 -21.39 2.38
CA TYR A 11 -11.54 -21.10 2.86
C TYR A 11 -10.60 -20.78 1.69
N HIS A 12 -10.21 -21.76 0.88
CA HIS A 12 -9.46 -21.52 -0.37
C HIS A 12 -10.39 -21.23 -1.54
N ASN A 13 -11.58 -21.82 -1.54
CA ASN A 13 -12.64 -21.52 -2.49
C ASN A 13 -13.63 -20.53 -1.86
N ASP A 14 -14.20 -19.67 -2.70
CA ASP A 14 -15.19 -18.67 -2.26
C ASP A 14 -14.72 -17.80 -1.07
N ALA A 15 -13.45 -17.45 -1.04
CA ALA A 15 -12.90 -16.61 0.01
C ALA A 15 -12.06 -15.46 -0.54
N VAL A 16 -12.28 -14.26 0.02
CA VAL A 16 -11.46 -13.07 -0.16
C VAL A 16 -10.45 -12.99 0.98
N TRP A 17 -9.20 -12.78 0.63
CA TRP A 17 -8.11 -12.67 1.58
C TRP A 17 -7.53 -11.25 1.54
N PRO A 18 -7.73 -10.42 2.57
CA PRO A 18 -7.25 -9.04 2.59
C PRO A 18 -5.76 -8.88 2.33
N PHE A 19 -4.91 -9.79 2.85
CA PHE A 19 -3.48 -9.73 2.58
C PHE A 19 -3.15 -10.00 1.10
N VAL A 20 -3.87 -10.94 0.44
CA VAL A 20 -3.71 -11.21 -1.01
C VAL A 20 -4.13 -9.99 -1.82
N THR A 21 -5.25 -9.37 -1.45
CA THR A 21 -5.71 -8.11 -2.05
C THR A 21 -4.67 -7.00 -1.88
N SER A 22 -3.99 -6.96 -0.73
CA SER A 22 -2.90 -6.01 -0.50
C SER A 22 -1.70 -6.26 -1.41
N TYR A 23 -1.29 -7.51 -1.60
CA TYR A 23 -0.22 -7.86 -2.54
C TYR A 23 -0.58 -7.51 -3.98
N TYR A 24 -1.83 -7.75 -4.38
CA TYR A 24 -2.34 -7.30 -5.67
C TYR A 24 -2.20 -5.79 -5.85
N GLY A 25 -2.61 -5.00 -4.85
CA GLY A 25 -2.49 -3.54 -4.89
C GLY A 25 -1.03 -3.06 -4.96
N MET A 26 -0.12 -3.70 -4.22
CA MET A 26 1.31 -3.39 -4.30
C MET A 26 1.91 -3.77 -5.67
N ALA A 27 1.49 -4.88 -6.27
CA ALA A 27 1.90 -5.26 -7.62
C ALA A 27 1.33 -4.29 -8.67
N ALA A 28 0.07 -3.88 -8.53
CA ALA A 28 -0.56 -2.88 -9.39
C ALA A 28 0.20 -1.54 -9.37
N ALA A 29 0.66 -1.11 -8.17
CA ALA A 29 1.46 0.11 -8.04
C ALA A 29 2.78 0.03 -8.82
N LYS A 30 3.46 -1.11 -8.82
CA LYS A 30 4.73 -1.30 -9.54
C LYS A 30 4.62 -1.12 -11.06
N VAL A 31 3.44 -1.32 -11.61
CA VAL A 31 3.15 -1.14 -13.05
C VAL A 31 2.31 0.12 -13.34
N GLY A 32 2.16 1.01 -12.37
CA GLY A 32 1.41 2.24 -12.52
C GLY A 32 -0.12 2.06 -12.64
N ASN A 33 -0.66 0.87 -12.32
CA ASN A 33 -2.10 0.60 -12.37
C ASN A 33 -2.83 1.23 -11.19
N ARG A 34 -3.17 2.51 -11.32
CA ARG A 34 -3.87 3.30 -10.30
C ARG A 34 -5.25 2.75 -9.94
N ALA A 35 -5.96 2.18 -10.92
CA ALA A 35 -7.26 1.56 -10.68
C ALA A 35 -7.13 0.32 -9.79
N GLY A 36 -6.12 -0.51 -10.01
CA GLY A 36 -5.81 -1.67 -9.17
C GLY A 36 -5.44 -1.27 -7.74
N VAL A 37 -4.64 -0.22 -7.57
CA VAL A 37 -4.32 0.33 -6.24
C VAL A 37 -5.58 0.81 -5.52
N MET A 38 -6.44 1.57 -6.21
CA MET A 38 -7.69 2.05 -5.63
C MET A 38 -8.63 0.91 -5.25
N HIS A 39 -8.74 -0.10 -6.12
CA HIS A 39 -9.54 -1.30 -5.82
C HIS A 39 -9.07 -2.00 -4.55
N ALA A 40 -7.77 -2.25 -4.42
CA ALA A 40 -7.20 -2.91 -3.25
C ALA A 40 -7.42 -2.11 -1.96
N LEU A 41 -7.17 -0.80 -2.00
CA LEU A 41 -7.39 0.10 -0.87
C LEU A 41 -8.86 0.11 -0.45
N ALA A 42 -9.78 0.35 -1.39
CA ALA A 42 -11.21 0.44 -1.11
C ALA A 42 -11.77 -0.89 -0.57
N SER A 43 -11.32 -2.03 -1.12
CA SER A 43 -11.75 -3.36 -0.69
C SER A 43 -11.33 -3.63 0.75
N ASN A 44 -10.06 -3.39 1.07
CA ASN A 44 -9.55 -3.63 2.43
C ASN A 44 -10.11 -2.63 3.46
N MET A 45 -10.25 -1.37 3.10
CA MET A 45 -10.89 -0.37 3.98
C MET A 45 -12.34 -0.75 4.27
N ARG A 46 -13.11 -1.13 3.24
CA ARG A 46 -14.51 -1.56 3.42
C ARG A 46 -14.60 -2.77 4.34
N ALA A 47 -13.78 -3.80 4.11
CA ALA A 47 -13.76 -4.99 4.95
C ALA A 47 -13.40 -4.65 6.40
N ALA A 48 -12.34 -3.87 6.63
CA ALA A 48 -11.93 -3.45 7.96
C ALA A 48 -13.01 -2.62 8.68
N THR A 49 -13.73 -1.78 7.96
CA THR A 49 -14.82 -0.96 8.51
C THR A 49 -16.03 -1.81 8.88
N VAL A 50 -16.46 -2.71 7.98
CA VAL A 50 -17.64 -3.58 8.22
C VAL A 50 -17.44 -4.50 9.42
N PHE A 51 -16.24 -5.06 9.54
CA PHE A 51 -15.96 -6.01 10.63
C PHE A 51 -15.35 -5.35 11.89
N GLY A 52 -14.99 -4.07 11.83
CA GLY A 52 -14.27 -3.38 12.90
C GLY A 52 -12.89 -3.99 13.18
N SER A 53 -12.35 -4.74 12.23
CA SER A 53 -11.10 -5.49 12.38
C SER A 53 -10.50 -5.90 11.03
N ASN A 54 -9.22 -6.26 11.03
CA ASN A 54 -8.55 -6.86 9.89
C ASN A 54 -8.67 -8.39 9.95
N MET A 55 -9.75 -8.90 9.40
CA MET A 55 -10.06 -10.34 9.31
C MET A 55 -9.00 -11.08 8.49
N VAL A 56 -8.85 -12.39 8.75
CA VAL A 56 -7.99 -13.24 7.90
C VAL A 56 -8.59 -13.41 6.51
N ASN A 57 -9.87 -13.68 6.44
CA ASN A 57 -10.63 -13.84 5.19
C ASN A 57 -12.13 -13.58 5.41
N MET A 58 -12.89 -13.58 4.35
CA MET A 58 -14.34 -13.47 4.33
C MET A 58 -14.89 -14.24 3.14
N VAL A 59 -16.13 -14.71 3.23
CA VAL A 59 -16.80 -15.42 2.14
C VAL A 59 -17.03 -14.47 0.98
N ALA A 60 -16.63 -14.87 -0.23
CA ALA A 60 -16.70 -13.99 -1.40
C ALA A 60 -18.12 -13.80 -1.92
N SER A 61 -18.96 -14.85 -1.83
CA SER A 61 -20.32 -14.83 -2.35
C SER A 61 -21.31 -14.01 -1.52
N ASP A 62 -21.13 -13.95 -0.19
CA ASP A 62 -22.07 -13.24 0.70
C ASP A 62 -21.40 -12.17 1.59
N GLY A 63 -20.09 -12.07 1.56
CA GLY A 63 -19.32 -11.12 2.39
C GLY A 63 -19.29 -11.45 3.88
N SER A 64 -19.76 -12.63 4.29
CA SER A 64 -19.80 -13.02 5.69
C SER A 64 -18.45 -13.48 6.22
N LYS A 65 -18.33 -13.57 7.56
CA LYS A 65 -17.16 -14.13 8.24
C LYS A 65 -17.26 -15.65 8.50
N LYS A 66 -18.20 -16.34 7.84
CA LYS A 66 -18.49 -17.76 8.02
C LYS A 66 -17.58 -18.66 7.18
N THR A 67 -16.32 -18.33 7.06
CA THR A 67 -15.33 -19.21 6.41
C THR A 67 -14.99 -20.39 7.33
N ALA A 68 -14.55 -21.50 6.75
CA ALA A 68 -14.24 -22.74 7.50
C ALA A 68 -13.19 -22.52 8.59
N LEU A 69 -12.24 -21.61 8.38
CA LEU A 69 -11.26 -21.17 9.35
C LEU A 69 -11.06 -19.67 9.23
N ASN A 70 -11.24 -18.95 10.33
CA ASN A 70 -11.14 -17.50 10.36
C ASN A 70 -10.44 -16.99 11.63
N SER A 71 -9.95 -15.77 11.56
CA SER A 71 -9.43 -15.01 12.69
C SER A 71 -9.88 -13.55 12.54
N GLU A 72 -10.42 -12.99 13.60
CA GLU A 72 -10.90 -11.61 13.62
C GLU A 72 -9.77 -10.57 13.75
N ARG A 73 -8.56 -11.01 14.12
CA ARG A 73 -7.39 -10.12 14.30
C ARG A 73 -6.17 -10.78 13.69
N GLN A 74 -5.99 -10.58 12.40
CA GLN A 74 -4.92 -11.26 11.68
C GLN A 74 -3.78 -10.32 11.33
N LEU A 75 -2.60 -10.62 11.85
CA LEU A 75 -1.44 -9.74 11.71
C LEU A 75 -1.01 -9.54 10.26
N TRP A 76 -1.04 -10.56 9.43
CA TRP A 76 -0.68 -10.41 8.01
C TRP A 76 -1.66 -9.53 7.23
N SER A 77 -2.96 -9.51 7.61
CA SER A 77 -3.94 -8.60 7.00
C SER A 77 -3.67 -7.15 7.40
N VAL A 78 -3.28 -6.92 8.66
CA VAL A 78 -2.83 -5.60 9.14
C VAL A 78 -1.57 -5.17 8.40
N ALA A 79 -0.55 -6.02 8.34
CA ALA A 79 0.71 -5.73 7.66
C ALA A 79 0.51 -5.49 6.15
N GLY A 80 -0.37 -6.27 5.52
CA GLY A 80 -0.73 -6.06 4.11
C GLY A 80 -1.43 -4.72 3.89
N PHE A 81 -2.39 -4.38 4.75
CA PHE A 81 -3.11 -3.11 4.68
C PHE A 81 -2.17 -1.91 4.88
N GLU A 82 -1.30 -1.96 5.88
CA GLU A 82 -0.25 -0.96 6.09
C GLU A 82 0.68 -0.86 4.87
N GLY A 83 1.03 -2.01 4.28
CA GLY A 83 1.82 -2.11 3.06
C GLY A 83 1.19 -1.40 1.86
N LEU A 84 -0.13 -1.39 1.73
CA LEU A 84 -0.81 -0.64 0.68
C LEU A 84 -0.55 0.86 0.78
N PHE A 85 -0.57 1.44 1.98
CA PHE A 85 -0.26 2.85 2.16
C PHE A 85 1.22 3.14 1.93
N LYS A 86 2.10 2.40 2.57
CA LYS A 86 3.55 2.66 2.50
C LYS A 86 4.14 2.30 1.14
N ARG A 87 3.86 1.10 0.62
CA ARG A 87 4.52 0.57 -0.59
C ARG A 87 3.79 0.87 -1.88
N ALA A 88 2.45 0.95 -1.87
CA ALA A 88 1.70 1.29 -3.08
C ALA A 88 1.45 2.79 -3.19
N LEU A 89 0.76 3.39 -2.22
CA LEU A 89 0.34 4.78 -2.30
C LEU A 89 1.51 5.77 -2.18
N LEU A 90 2.42 5.56 -1.21
CA LEU A 90 3.62 6.39 -1.02
C LEU A 90 4.86 5.86 -1.77
N GLY A 91 4.79 4.63 -2.28
CA GLY A 91 5.85 4.02 -3.08
C GLY A 91 7.17 3.81 -2.34
N ILE A 92 7.14 3.61 -1.02
CA ILE A 92 8.34 3.44 -0.20
C ILE A 92 8.92 2.04 -0.41
N GLU A 93 10.13 1.98 -0.92
CA GLU A 93 10.92 0.77 -1.07
C GLU A 93 12.26 0.92 -0.34
N TYR A 94 12.50 0.05 0.63
CA TYR A 94 13.75 0.01 1.36
C TYR A 94 14.78 -0.80 0.58
N THR A 95 15.95 -0.21 0.36
CA THR A 95 17.09 -0.83 -0.29
C THR A 95 18.30 -0.80 0.63
N GLU A 96 19.37 -1.47 0.28
CA GLU A 96 20.64 -1.44 1.03
C GLU A 96 21.20 -0.02 1.08
N ASP A 97 21.12 0.71 -0.04
CA ASP A 97 21.73 2.04 -0.20
C ASP A 97 20.81 3.18 0.23
N GLY A 98 19.52 2.94 0.49
CA GLY A 98 18.59 4.00 0.86
C GLY A 98 17.12 3.64 0.69
N ILE A 99 16.30 4.67 0.54
CA ILE A 99 14.86 4.57 0.29
C ILE A 99 14.58 5.09 -1.11
N LYS A 100 14.04 4.23 -1.97
CA LYS A 100 13.47 4.62 -3.26
C LYS A 100 12.00 4.97 -3.08
N LEU A 101 11.54 6.00 -3.78
CA LEU A 101 10.17 6.51 -3.69
C LEU A 101 9.51 6.49 -5.07
N SER A 102 8.46 5.71 -5.21
CA SER A 102 7.70 5.56 -6.46
C SER A 102 6.19 5.51 -6.17
N PRO A 103 5.58 6.62 -5.76
CA PRO A 103 4.16 6.66 -5.42
C PRO A 103 3.27 6.28 -6.60
N CYS A 104 2.15 5.60 -6.31
CA CYS A 104 1.09 5.34 -7.29
C CYS A 104 -0.23 5.83 -6.70
N VAL A 105 -0.64 7.02 -7.12
CA VAL A 105 -1.74 7.76 -6.53
C VAL A 105 -2.97 7.75 -7.42
N PRO A 106 -4.08 7.09 -7.01
CA PRO A 106 -5.35 7.14 -7.73
C PRO A 106 -5.91 8.56 -7.83
N SER A 107 -6.61 8.87 -8.93
CA SER A 107 -7.20 10.20 -9.17
C SER A 107 -8.22 10.60 -8.10
N SER A 108 -8.98 9.64 -7.58
CA SER A 108 -9.93 9.85 -6.49
C SER A 108 -9.26 10.22 -5.15
N MET A 109 -7.94 10.02 -5.07
CA MET A 109 -7.11 10.36 -3.91
C MET A 109 -6.18 11.55 -4.18
N LYS A 110 -6.49 12.38 -5.19
CA LYS A 110 -5.77 13.61 -5.47
C LYS A 110 -5.65 14.50 -4.23
N GLY A 111 -4.51 15.17 -4.07
CA GLY A 111 -4.27 16.12 -2.99
C GLY A 111 -2.97 15.89 -2.27
N TYR A 112 -2.95 16.20 -0.98
CA TYR A 112 -1.77 16.11 -0.10
C TYR A 112 -1.84 14.86 0.79
N ARG A 113 -0.71 14.19 0.92
CA ARG A 113 -0.54 13.03 1.81
C ARG A 113 0.80 13.14 2.47
N VAL A 114 0.85 12.72 3.72
CA VAL A 114 2.09 12.72 4.50
C VAL A 114 2.18 11.46 5.35
N ILE A 115 3.39 10.94 5.49
CA ILE A 115 3.78 10.09 6.60
C ILE A 115 4.89 10.79 7.36
N GLU A 116 4.71 10.95 8.65
CA GLU A 116 5.67 11.62 9.53
C GLU A 116 6.40 10.61 10.41
N GLY A 117 7.66 10.91 10.71
CA GLY A 117 8.42 10.16 11.67
C GLY A 117 8.85 8.76 11.23
N LEU A 118 8.92 8.50 9.92
CA LEU A 118 9.38 7.21 9.39
C LEU A 118 10.83 6.96 9.81
N LYS A 119 11.04 5.95 10.64
CA LYS A 119 12.38 5.56 11.09
C LYS A 119 13.10 4.74 10.04
N TYR A 120 14.29 5.17 9.65
CA TYR A 120 15.17 4.42 8.78
C TYR A 120 16.64 4.64 9.19
N ARG A 121 17.29 3.61 9.71
CA ARG A 121 18.66 3.69 10.26
C ARG A 121 18.79 4.83 11.27
N ARG A 122 19.68 5.81 11.03
CA ARG A 122 19.88 6.99 11.87
C ARG A 122 19.07 8.22 11.45
N MET A 123 18.17 8.04 10.49
CA MET A 123 17.31 9.08 9.93
C MET A 123 15.88 8.93 10.41
N THR A 124 15.21 10.05 10.61
CA THR A 124 13.74 10.14 10.75
C THR A 124 13.23 10.95 9.58
N LEU A 125 12.42 10.33 8.72
CA LEU A 125 11.97 10.89 7.46
C LEU A 125 10.49 11.22 7.50
N ASP A 126 10.16 12.45 7.13
CA ASP A 126 8.79 12.85 6.76
C ASP A 126 8.68 12.81 5.23
N VAL A 127 7.66 12.14 4.71
CA VAL A 127 7.43 12.00 3.27
C VAL A 127 6.12 12.65 2.90
N GLU A 128 6.19 13.70 2.08
CA GLU A 128 5.04 14.43 1.54
C GLU A 128 4.83 14.06 0.08
N VAL A 129 3.61 13.69 -0.30
CA VAL A 129 3.24 13.39 -1.69
C VAL A 129 2.04 14.24 -2.09
N ILE A 130 2.19 15.01 -3.17
CA ILE A 130 1.20 15.95 -3.68
C ILE A 130 0.81 15.57 -5.10
N GLY A 131 -0.47 15.62 -5.39
CA GLY A 131 -1.02 15.34 -6.72
C GLY A 131 -1.52 13.91 -6.88
N GLU A 132 -1.58 13.46 -8.12
CA GLU A 132 -2.05 12.13 -8.54
C GLU A 132 -1.19 11.62 -9.70
N GLY A 133 -1.28 10.34 -9.99
CA GLY A 133 -0.51 9.70 -11.07
C GLY A 133 0.45 8.63 -10.57
N SER A 134 1.22 8.08 -11.49
CA SER A 134 2.30 7.12 -11.19
C SER A 134 3.68 7.64 -11.60
N ILE A 135 3.76 8.89 -12.10
CA ILE A 135 5.00 9.53 -12.51
C ILE A 135 5.39 10.62 -11.49
N VAL A 136 6.60 10.55 -10.98
CA VAL A 136 7.18 11.61 -10.14
C VAL A 136 7.60 12.77 -11.05
N LYS A 137 6.95 13.93 -10.88
CA LYS A 137 7.28 15.16 -11.59
C LYS A 137 8.49 15.86 -10.98
N THR A 138 8.48 16.01 -9.67
CA THR A 138 9.61 16.59 -8.91
C THR A 138 9.78 15.84 -7.59
N CYS A 139 11.03 15.78 -7.12
CA CYS A 139 11.36 15.27 -5.80
C CYS A 139 12.36 16.21 -5.14
N GLN A 140 12.09 16.59 -3.89
CA GLN A 140 12.98 17.45 -3.11
C GLN A 140 13.31 16.78 -1.78
N LEU A 141 14.56 16.91 -1.34
CA LEU A 141 15.02 16.52 -0.02
C LEU A 141 15.49 17.78 0.72
N ASP A 142 14.89 18.10 1.86
CA ASP A 142 15.17 19.29 2.65
C ASP A 142 15.14 20.59 1.81
N GLY A 143 14.19 20.67 0.85
CA GLY A 143 14.00 21.79 -0.06
C GLY A 143 14.95 21.84 -1.26
N LYS A 144 15.85 20.85 -1.42
CA LYS A 144 16.77 20.75 -2.57
C LYS A 144 16.28 19.71 -3.56
N ASP A 145 16.27 20.07 -4.84
CA ASP A 145 15.85 19.16 -5.90
C ASP A 145 16.77 17.94 -5.99
N LEU A 146 16.16 16.78 -6.15
CA LEU A 146 16.83 15.51 -6.40
C LEU A 146 16.66 15.13 -7.88
N VAL A 147 17.72 14.57 -8.48
CA VAL A 147 17.68 14.01 -9.83
C VAL A 147 16.78 12.78 -9.93
N SER A 148 16.68 12.02 -8.82
CA SER A 148 15.80 10.85 -8.71
C SER A 148 15.13 10.86 -7.35
N ALA A 149 13.97 10.19 -7.24
CA ALA A 149 13.26 10.05 -5.97
C ALA A 149 13.91 8.96 -5.09
N PHE A 150 15.13 9.27 -4.61
CA PHE A 150 15.96 8.38 -3.82
C PHE A 150 16.61 9.13 -2.65
N VAL A 151 16.46 8.58 -1.44
CA VAL A 151 17.02 9.13 -0.20
C VAL A 151 18.13 8.22 0.29
N PRO A 152 19.41 8.69 0.29
CA PRO A 152 20.55 7.87 0.65
C PRO A 152 20.55 7.40 2.11
N SER A 153 21.04 6.19 2.35
CA SER A 153 21.06 5.54 3.67
C SER A 153 22.03 6.16 4.68
N PHE A 154 23.03 6.91 4.21
CA PHE A 154 24.05 7.53 5.07
C PHE A 154 23.58 8.82 5.75
N LEU A 155 22.41 9.35 5.37
CA LEU A 155 21.84 10.54 5.97
C LEU A 155 21.38 10.29 7.41
N GLU A 156 21.45 11.31 8.24
CA GLU A 156 21.13 11.24 9.66
C GLU A 156 20.20 12.37 10.08
N GLY A 157 19.53 12.20 11.23
CA GLY A 157 18.66 13.19 11.81
C GLY A 157 17.31 13.30 11.12
N LYS A 158 16.61 14.42 11.33
CA LYS A 158 15.30 14.66 10.73
C LYS A 158 15.47 15.15 9.28
N ARG A 159 14.72 14.55 8.35
CA ARG A 159 14.72 14.88 6.91
C ARG A 159 13.30 14.99 6.42
N VAL A 160 13.09 15.80 5.41
CA VAL A 160 11.79 15.98 4.75
C VAL A 160 11.95 15.73 3.26
N VAL A 161 11.17 14.79 2.72
CA VAL A 161 11.06 14.57 1.28
C VAL A 161 9.71 15.07 0.80
N LYS A 162 9.72 15.87 -0.26
CA LYS A 162 8.52 16.35 -0.92
C LYS A 162 8.47 15.87 -2.37
N ILE A 163 7.41 15.17 -2.73
CA ILE A 163 7.19 14.60 -4.05
C ILE A 163 5.96 15.25 -4.67
N THR A 164 6.10 15.74 -5.90
CA THR A 164 4.96 16.15 -6.72
C THR A 164 4.73 15.13 -7.80
N MET A 165 3.51 14.63 -7.89
CA MET A 165 3.09 13.66 -8.90
C MET A 165 2.49 14.37 -10.11
N THR A 166 2.52 13.69 -11.25
CA THR A 166 1.77 14.09 -12.45
C THR A 166 0.93 12.93 -12.95
N SER A 167 -0.22 13.26 -13.54
CA SER A 167 -1.03 12.25 -14.21
C SER A 167 -0.25 11.66 -15.38
N ASP A 168 -0.40 10.38 -15.59
CA ASP A 168 0.02 9.71 -16.81
C ASP A 168 -0.85 10.26 -17.97
N TYR A 169 -0.26 10.47 -19.11
CA TYR A 169 -0.96 10.89 -20.32
C TYR A 169 -1.71 9.72 -20.92
#